data_05b439f9950d7b86584839c81bdb2c19
#
_entry.id   05b439f9950d7b86584839c81bdb2c19
#
_cell.length_a   1.000
_cell.length_b   1.000
_cell.length_c   1.000
_cell.angle_alpha   90.00
_cell.angle_beta   90.00
_cell.angle_gamma   90.00
#
_symmetry.space_group_name_H-M   'P 1'
#
loop_
_entity.id
_entity.type
_entity.pdbx_description
1 polymer ?
#
loop_
_entity_poly.entity_id
_entity_poly.type
_entity_poly.pdbx_seq_one_letter_code
_entity_poly.pdbx_strand_id
1 'polypeptide(L)'
;MSDVALQGITKRFKTVTALRNVSFDIRNGEFFVLLGPTGAGKTTTLRVIAGLEQQTEGHVLFGGQTVDDLPPAERDVAFVFQQYSLYPNMSVFDNLAFPLRSPLRRVPEDAIRQRVQHAADILRITHLLERKTSHLSGGEMQRVSLGRAIVREPRIFLMDEPLSNLDAKLRESLRVELK
;
A
#
# COMPACT_ATOMS: atom_id res chain seq x y z
N MET A 1 -7.25 -11.05 5.53
CA MET A 1 -7.48 -10.49 4.18
C MET A 1 -8.98 -10.42 3.95
N SER A 2 -9.47 -9.61 3.03
CA SER A 2 -10.92 -9.39 2.83
C SER A 2 -11.21 -9.30 1.35
N ASP A 3 -12.39 -9.78 0.91
CA ASP A 3 -12.87 -9.54 -0.45
C ASP A 3 -13.06 -8.05 -0.67
N VAL A 4 -12.75 -7.56 -1.88
CA VAL A 4 -12.96 -6.17 -2.29
C VAL A 4 -13.89 -6.15 -3.50
N ALA A 5 -14.96 -5.39 -3.43
CA ALA A 5 -15.86 -5.18 -4.57
C ALA A 5 -15.99 -3.69 -4.89
N LEU A 6 -15.94 -3.36 -6.17
CA LEU A 6 -16.31 -2.06 -6.69
C LEU A 6 -17.61 -2.21 -7.47
N GLN A 7 -18.61 -1.39 -7.16
CA GLN A 7 -19.93 -1.43 -7.79
C GLN A 7 -20.27 -0.07 -8.39
N GLY A 8 -20.20 0.03 -9.71
CA GLY A 8 -20.59 1.21 -10.47
C GLY A 8 -19.77 2.47 -10.16
N ILE A 9 -18.49 2.32 -9.81
CA ILE A 9 -17.65 3.44 -9.41
C ILE A 9 -17.48 4.42 -10.53
N THR A 10 -17.94 5.66 -10.29
CA THR A 10 -17.67 6.82 -11.14
C THR A 10 -16.93 7.87 -10.32
N LYS A 11 -15.85 8.41 -10.86
CA LYS A 11 -15.10 9.53 -10.26
C LYS A 11 -14.93 10.64 -11.26
N ARG A 12 -15.44 11.84 -10.89
CA ARG A 12 -15.29 13.07 -11.67
C ARG A 12 -14.43 14.07 -10.90
N PHE A 13 -13.46 14.66 -11.59
CA PHE A 13 -12.68 15.80 -11.11
C PHE A 13 -13.04 17.03 -11.95
N LYS A 14 -13.84 17.93 -11.42
CA LYS A 14 -14.34 19.11 -12.15
C LYS A 14 -14.90 18.71 -13.53
N THR A 15 -14.13 18.90 -14.60
CA THR A 15 -14.52 18.63 -15.99
C THR A 15 -14.06 17.26 -16.50
N VAL A 16 -13.20 16.54 -15.75
CA VAL A 16 -12.62 15.27 -16.19
C VAL A 16 -13.27 14.09 -15.46
N THR A 17 -13.78 13.12 -16.21
CA THR A 17 -14.22 11.84 -15.66
C THR A 17 -13.06 10.85 -15.68
N ALA A 18 -12.48 10.59 -14.51
CA ALA A 18 -11.35 9.68 -14.36
C ALA A 18 -11.76 8.19 -14.31
N LEU A 19 -12.94 7.91 -13.74
CA LEU A 19 -13.54 6.56 -13.72
C LEU A 19 -14.99 6.68 -14.16
N ARG A 20 -15.47 5.72 -14.97
CA ARG A 20 -16.84 5.69 -15.47
C ARG A 20 -17.44 4.30 -15.28
N ASN A 21 -18.34 4.16 -14.33
CA ASN A 21 -19.11 2.93 -14.05
C ASN A 21 -18.24 1.68 -13.95
N VAL A 22 -17.14 1.76 -13.16
CA VAL A 22 -16.18 0.67 -13.00
C VAL A 22 -16.70 -0.31 -11.94
N SER A 23 -16.81 -1.59 -12.32
CA SER A 23 -17.22 -2.68 -11.43
C SER A 23 -16.32 -3.89 -11.61
N PHE A 24 -15.84 -4.45 -10.50
CA PHE A 24 -15.13 -5.72 -10.44
C PHE A 24 -15.05 -6.21 -8.99
N ASP A 25 -14.78 -7.51 -8.84
CA ASP A 25 -14.61 -8.18 -7.56
C ASP A 25 -13.20 -8.77 -7.46
N ILE A 26 -12.60 -8.67 -6.27
CA ILE A 26 -11.32 -9.26 -5.92
C ILE A 26 -11.55 -10.19 -4.73
N ARG A 27 -11.19 -11.46 -4.87
CA ARG A 27 -11.38 -12.45 -3.82
C ARG A 27 -10.34 -12.32 -2.72
N ASN A 28 -10.69 -12.79 -1.54
CA ASN A 28 -9.75 -12.88 -0.43
C ASN A 28 -8.49 -13.68 -0.83
N GLY A 29 -7.31 -13.09 -0.62
CA GLY A 29 -6.02 -13.68 -0.97
C GLY A 29 -5.67 -13.64 -2.46
N GLU A 30 -6.49 -12.99 -3.29
CA GLU A 30 -6.21 -12.85 -4.72
C GLU A 30 -5.14 -11.78 -4.98
N PHE A 31 -4.22 -12.08 -5.88
CA PHE A 31 -3.29 -11.11 -6.45
C PHE A 31 -3.89 -10.53 -7.73
N PHE A 32 -4.49 -9.35 -7.62
CA PHE A 32 -5.18 -8.67 -8.70
C PHE A 32 -4.31 -7.58 -9.34
N VAL A 33 -4.29 -7.50 -10.67
CA VAL A 33 -3.47 -6.51 -11.40
C VAL A 33 -4.34 -5.63 -12.28
N LEU A 34 -4.25 -4.31 -12.06
CA LEU A 34 -4.86 -3.29 -12.92
C LEU A 34 -3.88 -2.91 -14.04
N LEU A 35 -4.22 -3.24 -15.28
CA LEU A 35 -3.44 -2.91 -16.47
C LEU A 35 -4.14 -1.83 -17.29
N GLY A 36 -3.35 -0.99 -17.94
CA GLY A 36 -3.85 0.04 -18.84
C GLY A 36 -2.84 1.15 -19.09
N PRO A 37 -3.04 2.01 -20.10
CA PRO A 37 -2.15 3.13 -20.42
C PRO A 37 -2.14 4.18 -19.29
N THR A 38 -1.20 5.11 -19.38
CA THR A 38 -1.19 6.29 -18.50
C THR A 38 -2.50 7.07 -18.68
N GLY A 39 -3.09 7.51 -17.57
CA GLY A 39 -4.40 8.18 -17.58
C GLY A 39 -5.63 7.26 -17.60
N ALA A 40 -5.47 5.94 -17.64
CA ALA A 40 -6.58 4.97 -17.61
C ALA A 40 -7.33 4.89 -16.25
N GLY A 41 -6.94 5.68 -15.25
CA GLY A 41 -7.62 5.71 -13.95
C GLY A 41 -7.09 4.69 -12.93
N LYS A 42 -5.99 3.98 -13.18
CA LYS A 42 -5.41 2.98 -12.26
C LYS A 42 -5.16 3.54 -10.86
N THR A 43 -4.36 4.60 -10.77
CA THR A 43 -4.07 5.29 -9.50
C THR A 43 -5.34 5.83 -8.83
N THR A 44 -6.29 6.36 -9.61
CA THR A 44 -7.56 6.85 -9.08
C THR A 44 -8.38 5.70 -8.48
N THR A 45 -8.43 4.54 -9.14
CA THR A 45 -9.10 3.35 -8.62
C THR A 45 -8.49 2.90 -7.29
N LEU A 46 -7.17 2.79 -7.22
CA LEU A 46 -6.47 2.43 -5.98
C LEU A 46 -6.75 3.44 -4.85
N ARG A 47 -6.76 4.74 -5.16
CA ARG A 47 -7.06 5.80 -4.17
C ARG A 47 -8.51 5.75 -3.70
N VAL A 48 -9.46 5.41 -4.56
CA VAL A 48 -10.86 5.21 -4.18
C VAL A 48 -10.99 4.02 -3.24
N ILE A 49 -10.37 2.89 -3.54
CA ILE A 49 -10.35 1.72 -2.64
C ILE A 49 -9.76 2.09 -1.28
N ALA A 50 -8.66 2.85 -1.27
CA ALA A 50 -8.00 3.29 -0.03
C ALA A 50 -8.80 4.32 0.78
N GLY A 51 -9.83 4.94 0.20
CA GLY A 51 -10.54 6.07 0.80
C GLY A 51 -9.78 7.40 0.76
N LEU A 52 -8.69 7.46 -0.02
CA LEU A 52 -7.92 8.69 -0.25
C LEU A 52 -8.62 9.62 -1.25
N GLU A 53 -9.50 9.07 -2.07
CA GLU A 53 -10.39 9.79 -2.98
C GLU A 53 -11.80 9.24 -2.78
N GLN A 54 -12.77 10.13 -2.64
CA GLN A 54 -14.18 9.73 -2.58
C GLN A 54 -14.73 9.61 -4.00
N GLN A 55 -15.42 8.52 -4.30
CA GLN A 55 -16.13 8.35 -5.57
C GLN A 55 -17.30 9.34 -5.70
N THR A 56 -17.68 9.65 -6.94
CA THR A 56 -18.86 10.49 -7.21
C THR A 56 -20.15 9.66 -7.20
N GLU A 57 -20.06 8.41 -7.66
CA GLU A 57 -21.17 7.45 -7.73
C GLU A 57 -20.64 6.04 -7.49
N GLY A 58 -21.50 5.12 -7.05
CA GLY A 58 -21.17 3.73 -6.80
C GLY A 58 -20.63 3.48 -5.39
N HIS A 59 -20.29 2.23 -5.10
CA HIS A 59 -19.91 1.77 -3.76
C HIS A 59 -18.64 0.94 -3.76
N VAL A 60 -17.82 1.10 -2.71
CA VAL A 60 -16.69 0.23 -2.39
C VAL A 60 -17.09 -0.65 -1.22
N LEU A 61 -16.91 -1.96 -1.36
CA LEU A 61 -17.25 -2.93 -0.32
C LEU A 61 -16.02 -3.75 0.08
N PHE A 62 -15.87 -4.02 1.39
CA PHE A 62 -14.90 -4.95 1.94
C PHE A 62 -15.65 -6.05 2.70
N GLY A 63 -15.48 -7.31 2.27
CA GLY A 63 -16.20 -8.44 2.86
C GLY A 63 -17.72 -8.27 2.80
N GLY A 64 -18.25 -7.67 1.73
CA GLY A 64 -19.68 -7.41 1.54
C GLY A 64 -20.23 -6.19 2.28
N GLN A 65 -19.43 -5.48 3.06
CA GLN A 65 -19.84 -4.26 3.77
C GLN A 65 -19.32 -3.02 3.08
N THR A 66 -20.18 -2.02 2.88
CA THR A 66 -19.82 -0.73 2.30
C THR A 66 -18.85 0.01 3.22
N VAL A 67 -17.77 0.55 2.62
CA VAL A 67 -16.72 1.29 3.33
C VAL A 67 -16.63 2.75 2.89
N ASP A 68 -17.62 3.27 2.17
CA ASP A 68 -17.59 4.61 1.57
C ASP A 68 -17.38 5.72 2.59
N ASP A 69 -18.06 5.62 3.75
CA ASP A 69 -17.98 6.60 4.84
C ASP A 69 -16.78 6.38 5.79
N LEU A 70 -16.03 5.28 5.62
CA LEU A 70 -14.87 5.00 6.45
C LEU A 70 -13.66 5.82 5.97
N PRO A 71 -13.01 6.56 6.87
CA PRO A 71 -11.76 7.25 6.54
C PRO A 71 -10.63 6.22 6.26
N PRO A 72 -9.57 6.61 5.50
CA PRO A 72 -8.48 5.69 5.13
C PRO A 72 -7.84 4.96 6.32
N ALA A 73 -7.77 5.61 7.48
CA ALA A 73 -7.18 5.02 8.69
C ALA A 73 -7.96 3.81 9.23
N GLU A 74 -9.27 3.75 9.00
CA GLU A 74 -10.17 2.70 9.47
C GLU A 74 -10.37 1.57 8.47
N ARG A 75 -10.00 1.78 7.19
CA ARG A 75 -10.11 0.74 6.14
C ARG A 75 -9.09 -0.38 6.28
N ASP A 76 -8.10 -0.25 7.15
CA ASP A 76 -6.99 -1.20 7.36
C ASP A 76 -6.28 -1.60 6.06
N VAL A 77 -6.02 -0.61 5.21
CA VAL A 77 -5.35 -0.73 3.93
C VAL A 77 -3.91 -0.24 4.05
N ALA A 78 -2.95 -0.92 3.44
CA ALA A 78 -1.62 -0.37 3.20
C ALA A 78 -1.50 0.10 1.75
N PHE A 79 -1.12 1.35 1.56
CA PHE A 79 -0.93 1.96 0.25
C PHE A 79 0.56 2.23 0.00
N VAL A 80 1.11 1.62 -1.05
CA VAL A 80 2.47 1.89 -1.52
C VAL A 80 2.38 2.85 -2.71
N PHE A 81 2.83 4.09 -2.47
CA PHE A 81 2.82 5.15 -3.48
C PHE A 81 3.96 4.98 -4.48
N GLN A 82 3.77 5.45 -5.70
CA GLN A 82 4.82 5.57 -6.72
C GLN A 82 6.00 6.43 -6.23
N GLN A 83 5.73 7.51 -5.50
CA GLN A 83 6.74 8.25 -4.73
C GLN A 83 6.83 7.63 -3.35
N TYR A 84 8.00 7.25 -2.91
CA TYR A 84 8.27 6.42 -1.72
C TYR A 84 7.66 6.93 -0.40
N SER A 85 7.36 8.23 -0.30
CA SER A 85 6.72 8.89 0.86
C SER A 85 7.43 8.58 2.20
N LEU A 86 8.75 8.43 2.20
CA LEU A 86 9.56 8.16 3.39
C LEU A 86 9.79 9.43 4.20
N TYR A 87 10.02 9.27 5.49
CA TYR A 87 10.44 10.33 6.40
C TYR A 87 11.96 10.51 6.30
N PRO A 88 12.49 11.56 5.63
CA PRO A 88 13.90 11.63 5.23
C PRO A 88 14.86 11.75 6.42
N ASN A 89 14.42 12.31 7.53
CA ASN A 89 15.23 12.53 8.73
C ASN A 89 15.23 11.35 9.71
N MET A 90 14.42 10.33 9.44
CA MET A 90 14.33 9.12 10.25
C MET A 90 15.26 8.03 9.69
N SER A 91 15.71 7.12 10.57
CA SER A 91 16.37 5.89 10.16
C SER A 91 15.43 4.98 9.37
N VAL A 92 15.96 3.98 8.68
CA VAL A 92 15.16 2.92 8.05
C VAL A 92 14.32 2.21 9.12
N PHE A 93 14.93 1.85 10.26
CA PHE A 93 14.21 1.24 11.38
C PHE A 93 13.03 2.09 11.83
N ASP A 94 13.22 3.38 12.06
CA ASP A 94 12.15 4.28 12.51
C ASP A 94 11.06 4.48 11.45
N ASN A 95 11.43 4.51 10.16
CA ASN A 95 10.46 4.53 9.08
C ASN A 95 9.57 3.28 9.09
N LEU A 96 10.15 2.09 9.30
CA LEU A 96 9.41 0.83 9.39
C LEU A 96 8.57 0.76 10.68
N ALA A 97 9.11 1.21 11.81
CA ALA A 97 8.44 1.19 13.11
C ALA A 97 7.30 2.21 13.23
N PHE A 98 7.38 3.33 12.50
CA PHE A 98 6.47 4.46 12.62
C PHE A 98 4.97 4.09 12.59
N PRO A 99 4.48 3.29 11.62
CA PRO A 99 3.06 2.92 11.58
C PRO A 99 2.62 2.03 12.74
N LEU A 100 3.55 1.31 13.39
CA LEU A 100 3.27 0.44 14.53
C LEU A 100 3.23 1.20 15.85
N ARG A 101 3.97 2.33 15.95
CA ARG A 101 4.00 3.21 17.12
C ARG A 101 2.77 4.12 17.23
N SER A 102 1.82 4.01 16.33
CA SER A 102 0.57 4.77 16.40
C SER A 102 -0.17 4.45 17.70
N PRO A 103 -0.66 5.46 18.44
CA PRO A 103 -1.44 5.25 19.68
C PRO A 103 -2.68 4.37 19.48
N LEU A 104 -3.22 4.34 18.26
CA LEU A 104 -4.36 3.50 17.90
C LEU A 104 -4.03 1.99 17.87
N ARG A 105 -2.76 1.62 17.65
CA ARG A 105 -2.34 0.22 17.50
C ARG A 105 -1.81 -0.41 18.79
N ARG A 106 -1.21 0.37 19.67
CA ARG A 106 -0.66 -0.07 20.98
C ARG A 106 0.24 -1.30 20.89
N VAL A 107 1.10 -1.38 19.88
CA VAL A 107 2.02 -2.51 19.68
C VAL A 107 3.20 -2.36 20.65
N PRO A 108 3.55 -3.39 21.47
CA PRO A 108 4.74 -3.36 22.33
C PRO A 108 6.04 -3.20 21.54
N GLU A 109 7.04 -2.52 22.10
CA GLU A 109 8.29 -2.22 21.39
C GLU A 109 9.06 -3.48 20.96
N ASP A 110 9.01 -4.56 21.76
CA ASP A 110 9.66 -5.84 21.39
C ASP A 110 8.98 -6.47 20.17
N ALA A 111 7.65 -6.40 20.08
CA ALA A 111 6.92 -6.86 18.91
C ALA A 111 7.19 -5.97 17.68
N ILE A 112 7.36 -4.64 17.88
CA ILE A 112 7.77 -3.72 16.81
C ILE A 112 9.14 -4.14 16.27
N ARG A 113 10.12 -4.39 17.13
CA ARG A 113 11.47 -4.83 16.73
C ARG A 113 11.42 -6.12 15.92
N GLN A 114 10.66 -7.11 16.36
CA GLN A 114 10.50 -8.40 15.66
C GLN A 114 9.88 -8.21 14.27
N ARG A 115 8.79 -7.44 14.15
CA ARG A 115 8.13 -7.18 12.85
C ARG A 115 9.02 -6.38 11.90
N VAL A 116 9.73 -5.38 12.42
CA VAL A 116 10.69 -4.60 11.62
C VAL A 116 11.83 -5.48 11.12
N GLN A 117 12.41 -6.34 11.99
CA GLN A 117 13.46 -7.26 11.60
C GLN A 117 12.97 -8.22 10.52
N HIS A 118 11.81 -8.84 10.72
CA HIS A 118 11.24 -9.76 9.75
C HIS A 118 11.02 -9.11 8.38
N ALA A 119 10.42 -7.91 8.34
CA ALA A 119 10.23 -7.17 7.09
C ALA A 119 11.56 -6.78 6.42
N ALA A 120 12.56 -6.42 7.24
CA ALA A 120 13.89 -6.06 6.74
C ALA A 120 14.63 -7.26 6.13
N ASP A 121 14.45 -8.45 6.70
CA ASP A 121 15.05 -9.71 6.20
C ASP A 121 14.41 -10.11 4.85
N ILE A 122 13.07 -10.10 4.76
CA ILE A 122 12.32 -10.34 3.51
C ILE A 122 12.83 -9.43 2.39
N LEU A 123 12.98 -8.14 2.69
CA LEU A 123 13.36 -7.11 1.72
C LEU A 123 14.87 -6.99 1.52
N ARG A 124 15.68 -7.77 2.26
CA ARG A 124 17.14 -7.72 2.24
C ARG A 124 17.72 -6.34 2.51
N ILE A 125 17.14 -5.63 3.49
CA ILE A 125 17.55 -4.28 3.91
C ILE A 125 18.00 -4.21 5.37
N THR A 126 18.25 -5.34 6.03
CA THR A 126 18.67 -5.41 7.43
C THR A 126 19.93 -4.58 7.70
N HIS A 127 20.89 -4.59 6.76
CA HIS A 127 22.12 -3.81 6.83
C HIS A 127 21.91 -2.28 6.71
N LEU A 128 20.69 -1.84 6.40
CA LEU A 128 20.34 -0.43 6.24
C LEU A 128 19.55 0.13 7.43
N LEU A 129 19.15 -0.68 8.40
CA LEU A 129 18.22 -0.28 9.47
C LEU A 129 18.63 1.00 10.21
N GLU A 130 19.93 1.18 10.44
CA GLU A 130 20.46 2.36 11.14
C GLU A 130 20.71 3.57 10.21
N ARG A 131 20.60 3.38 8.88
CA ARG A 131 20.80 4.48 7.94
C ARG A 131 19.61 5.43 7.89
N LYS A 132 19.89 6.73 7.71
CA LYS A 132 18.86 7.71 7.36
C LYS A 132 18.37 7.47 5.94
N THR A 133 17.07 7.60 5.72
CA THR A 133 16.47 7.35 4.39
C THR A 133 16.90 8.36 3.34
N SER A 134 17.40 9.54 3.74
CA SER A 134 18.00 10.53 2.83
C SER A 134 19.29 10.06 2.14
N HIS A 135 19.93 8.99 2.64
CA HIS A 135 21.17 8.43 2.10
C HIS A 135 20.98 7.12 1.34
N LEU A 136 19.75 6.81 0.95
CA LEU A 136 19.40 5.60 0.24
C LEU A 136 19.31 5.84 -1.27
N SER A 137 19.64 4.82 -2.04
CA SER A 137 19.34 4.76 -3.48
C SER A 137 17.83 4.62 -3.73
N GLY A 138 17.35 4.88 -4.95
CA GLY A 138 15.95 4.74 -5.31
C GLY A 138 15.38 3.34 -5.04
N GLY A 139 16.13 2.28 -5.37
CA GLY A 139 15.73 0.90 -5.10
C GLY A 139 15.68 0.56 -3.60
N GLU A 140 16.60 1.10 -2.79
CA GLU A 140 16.57 0.96 -1.33
C GLU A 140 15.38 1.69 -0.73
N MET A 141 15.11 2.94 -1.16
CA MET A 141 13.93 3.70 -0.74
C MET A 141 12.63 2.96 -1.05
N GLN A 142 12.54 2.34 -2.21
CA GLN A 142 11.38 1.56 -2.60
C GLN A 142 11.18 0.34 -1.69
N ARG A 143 12.26 -0.40 -1.37
CA ARG A 143 12.20 -1.52 -0.41
C ARG A 143 11.76 -1.08 0.97
N VAL A 144 12.26 0.06 1.46
CA VAL A 144 11.81 0.62 2.74
C VAL A 144 10.32 1.01 2.69
N SER A 145 9.85 1.58 1.59
CA SER A 145 8.43 1.91 1.40
C SER A 145 7.53 0.67 1.42
N LEU A 146 7.96 -0.43 0.77
CA LEU A 146 7.29 -1.72 0.85
C LEU A 146 7.30 -2.28 2.27
N GLY A 147 8.43 -2.18 2.97
CA GLY A 147 8.56 -2.64 4.36
C GLY A 147 7.59 -1.94 5.30
N ARG A 148 7.35 -0.64 5.13
CA ARG A 148 6.34 0.11 5.90
C ARG A 148 4.92 -0.43 5.71
N ALA A 149 4.63 -0.98 4.55
CA ALA A 149 3.35 -1.62 4.29
C ALA A 149 3.29 -3.02 4.93
N ILE A 150 4.35 -3.82 4.78
CA ILE A 150 4.45 -5.20 5.29
C ILE A 150 4.34 -5.25 6.82
N VAL A 151 5.07 -4.40 7.55
CA VAL A 151 5.07 -4.40 9.04
C VAL A 151 3.69 -4.19 9.65
N ARG A 152 2.75 -3.61 8.90
CA ARG A 152 1.39 -3.35 9.36
C ARG A 152 0.50 -4.59 9.35
N GLU A 153 0.86 -5.61 8.55
CA GLU A 153 0.01 -6.79 8.30
C GLU A 153 -1.43 -6.38 7.92
N PRO A 154 -1.62 -5.56 6.87
CA PRO A 154 -2.92 -5.00 6.53
C PRO A 154 -3.84 -6.06 5.93
N ARG A 155 -5.14 -5.79 5.96
CA ARG A 155 -6.14 -6.64 5.29
C ARG A 155 -6.03 -6.57 3.77
N ILE A 156 -5.63 -5.43 3.23
CA ILE A 156 -5.52 -5.17 1.79
C ILE A 156 -4.23 -4.41 1.49
N PHE A 157 -3.45 -4.91 0.52
CA PHE A 157 -2.31 -4.21 -0.04
C PHE A 157 -2.70 -3.52 -1.35
N LEU A 158 -2.47 -2.22 -1.44
CA LEU A 158 -2.63 -1.43 -2.65
C LEU A 158 -1.27 -0.91 -3.10
N MET A 159 -0.89 -1.19 -4.32
CA MET A 159 0.42 -0.85 -4.85
C MET A 159 0.28 -0.08 -6.16
N ASP A 160 0.72 1.17 -6.19
CA ASP A 160 0.71 2.02 -7.38
C ASP A 160 2.11 2.00 -8.02
N GLU A 161 2.28 1.18 -9.06
CA GLU A 161 3.54 0.95 -9.78
C GLU A 161 4.74 0.58 -8.87
N PRO A 162 4.59 -0.36 -7.92
CA PRO A 162 5.58 -0.61 -6.86
C PRO A 162 6.90 -1.20 -7.36
N LEU A 163 6.94 -1.69 -8.58
CA LEU A 163 8.07 -2.48 -9.09
C LEU A 163 8.84 -1.76 -10.22
N SER A 164 8.51 -0.50 -10.51
CA SER A 164 9.11 0.25 -11.62
C SER A 164 10.64 0.39 -11.50
N ASN A 165 11.16 0.48 -10.28
CA ASN A 165 12.58 0.72 -9.98
C ASN A 165 13.27 -0.46 -9.28
N LEU A 166 12.66 -1.66 -9.24
CA LEU A 166 13.27 -2.85 -8.65
C LEU A 166 13.95 -3.71 -9.73
N ASP A 167 15.07 -4.33 -9.34
CA ASP A 167 15.73 -5.32 -10.17
C ASP A 167 14.86 -6.59 -10.37
N ALA A 168 15.11 -7.32 -11.46
CA ALA A 168 14.30 -8.47 -11.86
C ALA A 168 14.29 -9.60 -10.80
N LYS A 169 15.41 -9.80 -10.12
CA LYS A 169 15.58 -10.88 -9.13
C LYS A 169 14.80 -10.62 -7.84
N LEU A 170 14.79 -9.37 -7.37
CA LEU A 170 14.01 -8.98 -6.20
C LEU A 170 12.52 -8.93 -6.53
N ARG A 171 12.17 -8.53 -7.76
CA ARG A 171 10.78 -8.55 -8.25
C ARG A 171 10.19 -9.95 -8.19
N GLU A 172 10.96 -10.97 -8.53
CA GLU A 172 10.53 -12.37 -8.52
C GLU A 172 10.41 -12.92 -7.10
N SER A 173 11.36 -12.61 -6.19
CA SER A 173 11.26 -13.04 -4.79
C SER A 173 10.06 -12.39 -4.07
N LEU A 174 9.81 -11.09 -4.27
CA LEU A 174 8.65 -10.43 -3.68
C LEU A 174 7.30 -10.98 -4.21
N ARG A 175 7.26 -11.43 -5.45
CA ARG A 175 6.07 -12.09 -6.03
C ARG A 175 5.71 -13.39 -5.31
N VAL A 176 6.69 -14.10 -4.78
CA VAL A 176 6.48 -15.35 -4.03
C VAL A 176 6.06 -15.07 -2.59
N GLU A 177 6.63 -14.05 -1.96
CA GLU A 177 6.41 -13.74 -0.55
C GLU A 177 5.15 -12.88 -0.29
N LEU A 178 4.65 -12.16 -1.30
CA LEU A 178 3.40 -11.39 -1.23
C LEU A 178 2.16 -12.21 -1.62
N LYS A 179 2.31 -13.50 -1.94
CA LYS A 179 1.23 -14.45 -2.13
C LYS A 179 0.87 -15.13 -0.81
#